data_7dbeea82d583b7f1f7f10a4a7e722e88
#
_entry.id   7dbeea82d583b7f1f7f10a4a7e722e88
#
_cell.length_a   1.000
_cell.length_b   1.000
_cell.length_c   1.000
_cell.angle_alpha   90.00
_cell.angle_beta   90.00
_cell.angle_gamma   90.00
#
_symmetry.space_group_name_H-M   'P 1'
#
loop_
_entity.id
_entity.type
_entity.pdbx_description
1 polymer ?
#
loop_
_entity_poly.entity_id
_entity_poly.type
_entity_poly.pdbx_seq_one_letter_code
_entity_poly.pdbx_strand_id
1 'polypeptide(L)'
;MRSATKVWLEIANRDLRSATLLIQDSVLTPMVAFHAQQVVEKSMKSLLEEKEEKIPRTHDLVRLFTLCHQYWSLELDQDMLRLLGTLYIETRYPSEIGLLPSGRPTESEARRFVDFARETLDTVRQMLSE
;
A
#
# COMPACT_ATOMS: atom_id res chain seq x y z
N MET A 1 6.37 -16.55 12.14
CA MET A 1 6.51 -15.60 10.99
C MET A 1 7.91 -15.78 10.38
N ARG A 2 7.95 -15.94 9.08
CA ARG A 2 9.19 -16.10 8.32
C ARG A 2 10.02 -14.82 8.35
N SER A 3 11.37 -14.96 8.27
CA SER A 3 12.26 -13.78 8.26
C SER A 3 11.97 -12.85 7.09
N ALA A 4 11.70 -13.39 5.89
CA ALA A 4 11.39 -12.60 4.71
C ALA A 4 10.07 -11.84 4.88
N THR A 5 9.08 -12.43 5.56
CA THR A 5 7.82 -11.78 5.88
C THR A 5 8.05 -10.55 6.75
N LYS A 6 8.91 -10.68 7.75
CA LYS A 6 9.25 -9.55 8.64
C LYS A 6 9.88 -8.39 7.86
N VAL A 7 10.71 -8.69 6.88
CA VAL A 7 11.36 -7.66 6.04
C VAL A 7 10.30 -6.86 5.26
N TRP A 8 9.33 -7.55 4.66
CA TRP A 8 8.23 -6.85 3.97
C TRP A 8 7.47 -5.92 4.91
N LEU A 9 7.18 -6.38 6.13
CA LEU A 9 6.46 -5.57 7.12
C LEU A 9 7.29 -4.36 7.57
N GLU A 10 8.60 -4.52 7.73
CA GLU A 10 9.47 -3.40 8.08
C GLU A 10 9.47 -2.32 7.01
N ILE A 11 9.56 -2.74 5.74
CA ILE A 11 9.52 -1.81 4.61
C ILE A 11 8.17 -1.10 4.54
N ALA A 12 7.08 -1.85 4.70
CA ALA A 12 5.73 -1.27 4.74
C ALA A 12 5.61 -0.23 5.86
N ASN A 13 6.14 -0.54 7.03
CA ASN A 13 6.11 0.39 8.17
C ASN A 13 6.91 1.67 7.91
N ARG A 14 8.05 1.58 7.23
CA ARG A 14 8.83 2.77 6.82
C ARG A 14 8.03 3.65 5.87
N ASP A 15 7.35 3.04 4.91
CA ASP A 15 6.49 3.79 3.99
C ASP A 15 5.34 4.48 4.75
N LEU A 16 4.75 3.81 5.74
CA LEU A 16 3.69 4.41 6.54
C LEU A 16 4.21 5.59 7.36
N ARG A 17 5.39 5.47 7.94
CA ARG A 17 6.02 6.58 8.66
C ARG A 17 6.28 7.76 7.72
N SER A 18 6.76 7.47 6.52
CA SER A 18 6.98 8.52 5.50
C SER A 18 5.68 9.24 5.17
N ALA A 19 4.61 8.49 4.88
CA ALA A 19 3.31 9.08 4.57
C ALA A 19 2.79 9.93 5.73
N THR A 20 2.93 9.45 6.96
CA THR A 20 2.47 10.14 8.17
C THR A 20 3.21 11.46 8.38
N LEU A 21 4.51 11.50 8.10
CA LEU A 21 5.28 12.74 8.20
C LEU A 21 4.91 13.72 7.08
N LEU A 22 4.80 13.23 5.85
CA LEU A 22 4.56 14.06 4.67
C LEU A 22 3.14 14.64 4.63
N ILE A 23 2.18 14.02 5.31
CA ILE A 23 0.77 14.46 5.28
C ILE A 23 0.62 15.88 5.84
N GLN A 24 1.58 16.37 6.60
CA GLN A 24 1.54 17.71 7.19
C GLN A 24 1.84 18.81 6.17
N ASP A 25 2.34 18.45 5.00
CA ASP A 25 2.68 19.39 3.92
C ASP A 25 1.74 19.19 2.73
N SER A 26 0.88 20.18 2.50
CA SER A 26 -0.14 20.09 1.43
C SER A 26 0.45 20.03 0.02
N VAL A 27 1.70 20.43 -0.16
CA VAL A 27 2.41 20.34 -1.44
C VAL A 27 2.76 18.89 -1.76
N LEU A 28 2.87 18.03 -0.74
CA LEU A 28 3.38 16.68 -0.87
C LEU A 28 2.29 15.60 -0.96
N THR A 29 1.04 15.98 -1.24
CA THR A 29 -0.04 15.00 -1.35
C THR A 29 0.23 13.87 -2.36
N PRO A 30 0.91 14.09 -3.50
CA PRO A 30 1.28 12.98 -4.38
C PRO A 30 2.26 12.00 -3.73
N MET A 31 3.21 12.50 -2.94
CA MET A 31 4.17 11.64 -2.25
C MET A 31 3.50 10.86 -1.11
N VAL A 32 2.53 11.48 -0.43
CA VAL A 32 1.72 10.80 0.58
C VAL A 32 0.98 9.62 -0.06
N ALA A 33 0.32 9.86 -1.19
CA ALA A 33 -0.41 8.83 -1.92
C ALA A 33 0.53 7.71 -2.39
N PHE A 34 1.69 8.07 -2.92
CA PHE A 34 2.69 7.10 -3.33
C PHE A 34 3.12 6.18 -2.18
N HIS A 35 3.49 6.75 -1.04
CA HIS A 35 3.90 5.95 0.11
C HIS A 35 2.75 5.12 0.68
N ALA A 36 1.53 5.66 0.70
CA ALA A 36 0.36 4.88 1.14
C ALA A 36 0.12 3.66 0.25
N GLN A 37 0.24 3.84 -1.07
CA GLN A 37 0.14 2.74 -2.02
C GLN A 37 1.22 1.68 -1.74
N GLN A 38 2.45 2.11 -1.47
CA GLN A 38 3.55 1.20 -1.15
C GLN A 38 3.29 0.40 0.14
N VAL A 39 2.67 1.03 1.14
CA VAL A 39 2.28 0.32 2.38
C VAL A 39 1.34 -0.83 2.06
N VAL A 40 0.30 -0.55 1.29
CA VAL A 40 -0.72 -1.55 0.94
C VAL A 40 -0.11 -2.67 0.11
N GLU A 41 0.68 -2.32 -0.89
CA GLU A 41 1.37 -3.30 -1.74
C GLU A 41 2.26 -4.23 -0.92
N LYS A 42 3.11 -3.68 -0.08
CA LYS A 42 4.09 -4.46 0.69
C LYS A 42 3.45 -5.25 1.81
N SER A 43 2.37 -4.73 2.38
CA SER A 43 1.58 -5.48 3.36
C SER A 43 1.00 -6.75 2.73
N MET A 44 0.43 -6.64 1.54
CA MET A 44 -0.09 -7.82 0.83
C MET A 44 1.01 -8.78 0.41
N LYS A 45 2.16 -8.25 -0.02
CA LYS A 45 3.30 -9.09 -0.38
C LYS A 45 3.82 -9.86 0.84
N SER A 46 3.73 -9.31 2.05
CA SER A 46 4.13 -10.04 3.26
C SER A 46 3.25 -11.27 3.49
N LEU A 47 1.96 -11.17 3.19
CA LEU A 47 1.04 -12.31 3.30
C LEU A 47 1.40 -13.42 2.32
N LEU A 48 1.75 -13.06 1.09
CA LEU A 48 2.18 -14.05 0.09
C LEU A 48 3.51 -14.69 0.49
N GLU A 49 4.44 -13.90 1.04
CA GLU A 49 5.71 -14.40 1.51
C GLU A 49 5.55 -15.43 2.62
N GLU A 50 4.60 -15.20 3.53
CA GLU A 50 4.34 -16.13 4.63
C GLU A 50 3.86 -17.50 4.13
N LYS A 51 3.16 -17.53 2.99
CA LYS A 51 2.72 -18.77 2.36
C LYS A 51 3.74 -19.35 1.37
N GLU A 52 4.93 -18.77 1.32
CA GLU A 52 6.01 -19.17 0.40
C GLU A 52 5.61 -19.13 -1.07
N GLU A 53 4.64 -18.27 -1.37
CA GLU A 53 4.22 -18.06 -2.75
C GLU A 53 5.20 -17.16 -3.50
N LYS A 54 5.26 -17.35 -4.81
CA LYS A 54 6.08 -16.48 -5.65
C LYS A 54 5.49 -15.06 -5.62
N ILE A 55 6.33 -14.10 -5.22
CA ILE A 55 5.91 -12.69 -5.16
C ILE A 55 5.94 -12.11 -6.57
N PRO A 56 4.80 -11.68 -7.13
CA PRO A 56 4.81 -11.07 -8.46
C PRO A 56 5.45 -9.68 -8.40
N ARG A 57 6.16 -9.33 -9.46
CA ARG A 57 6.73 -7.99 -9.64
C ARG A 57 5.65 -7.08 -10.20
N THR A 58 4.72 -6.68 -9.37
CA THR A 58 3.59 -5.86 -9.77
C THR A 58 3.28 -4.81 -8.73
N HIS A 59 2.72 -3.69 -9.17
CA HIS A 59 2.16 -2.64 -8.33
C HIS A 59 0.63 -2.65 -8.40
N ASP A 60 0.04 -3.63 -9.08
CA ASP A 60 -1.41 -3.77 -9.21
C ASP A 60 -2.00 -4.31 -7.90
N LEU A 61 -2.59 -3.41 -7.12
CA LEU A 61 -3.13 -3.75 -5.80
C LEU A 61 -4.31 -4.72 -5.89
N VAL A 62 -5.15 -4.59 -6.90
CA VAL A 62 -6.30 -5.48 -7.08
C VAL A 62 -5.83 -6.90 -7.36
N ARG A 63 -4.80 -7.04 -8.20
CA ARG A 63 -4.21 -8.35 -8.48
C ARG A 63 -3.60 -8.96 -7.24
N LEU A 64 -2.85 -8.17 -6.46
CA LEU A 64 -2.26 -8.66 -5.20
C LEU A 64 -3.34 -9.08 -4.21
N PHE A 65 -4.42 -8.30 -4.10
CA PHE A 65 -5.54 -8.65 -3.23
C PHE A 65 -6.15 -9.98 -3.65
N THR A 66 -6.38 -10.18 -4.94
CA THR A 66 -6.95 -11.44 -5.46
C THR A 66 -6.06 -12.63 -5.11
N LEU A 67 -4.74 -12.48 -5.25
CA LEU A 67 -3.79 -13.53 -4.90
C LEU A 67 -3.80 -13.81 -3.39
N CYS A 68 -3.78 -12.77 -2.56
CA CYS A 68 -3.83 -12.94 -1.11
C CYS A 68 -5.12 -13.63 -0.65
N HIS A 69 -6.24 -13.32 -1.29
CA HIS A 69 -7.55 -13.85 -0.92
C HIS A 69 -7.66 -15.37 -1.16
N GLN A 70 -6.74 -15.95 -1.92
CA GLN A 70 -6.68 -17.40 -2.09
C GLN A 70 -6.18 -18.12 -0.83
N TYR A 71 -5.45 -17.43 0.02
CA TYR A 71 -4.77 -18.03 1.19
C TYR A 71 -5.20 -17.41 2.51
N TRP A 72 -5.77 -16.21 2.50
CA TRP A 72 -6.10 -15.44 3.68
C TRP A 72 -7.51 -14.85 3.58
N SER A 73 -8.19 -14.74 4.72
CA SER A 73 -9.49 -14.04 4.78
C SER A 73 -9.25 -12.54 4.96
N LEU A 74 -8.63 -11.93 3.95
CA LEU A 74 -8.31 -10.50 3.97
C LEU A 74 -9.51 -9.70 3.46
N GLU A 75 -9.98 -8.77 4.29
CA GLU A 75 -11.06 -7.85 3.94
C GLU A 75 -10.52 -6.43 3.90
N LEU A 76 -10.67 -5.75 2.80
CA LEU A 76 -10.25 -4.37 2.59
C LEU A 76 -11.35 -3.60 1.86
N ASP A 77 -11.38 -2.28 2.05
CA ASP A 77 -12.26 -1.40 1.29
C ASP A 77 -11.87 -1.46 -0.19
N GLN A 78 -12.75 -2.04 -1.01
CA GLN A 78 -12.48 -2.29 -2.43
C GLN A 78 -12.38 -0.98 -3.23
N ASP A 79 -13.14 0.04 -2.86
CA ASP A 79 -13.11 1.33 -3.56
C ASP A 79 -11.77 2.01 -3.31
N MET A 80 -11.28 1.99 -2.08
CA MET A 80 -9.97 2.55 -1.74
C MET A 80 -8.85 1.77 -2.42
N LEU A 81 -8.95 0.45 -2.46
CA LEU A 81 -7.97 -0.41 -3.10
C LEU A 81 -7.86 -0.07 -4.59
N ARG A 82 -9.00 0.06 -5.27
CA ARG A 82 -9.03 0.42 -6.68
C ARG A 82 -8.49 1.82 -6.91
N LEU A 83 -8.88 2.78 -6.07
CA LEU A 83 -8.43 4.17 -6.23
C LEU A 83 -6.91 4.28 -6.07
N LEU A 84 -6.34 3.70 -5.01
CA LEU A 84 -4.88 3.66 -4.83
C LEU A 84 -4.19 2.91 -5.96
N GLY A 85 -4.82 1.87 -6.48
CA GLY A 85 -4.29 1.10 -7.60
C GLY A 85 -4.18 1.88 -8.90
N THR A 86 -4.83 3.05 -9.01
CA THR A 86 -4.75 3.90 -10.21
C THR A 86 -3.56 4.85 -10.18
N LEU A 87 -2.79 4.90 -9.10
CA LEU A 87 -1.64 5.81 -9.01
C LEU A 87 -0.58 5.47 -10.06
N TYR A 88 0.05 6.51 -10.59
CA TYR A 88 1.20 6.37 -11.48
C TYR A 88 2.46 6.15 -10.63
N ILE A 89 2.87 4.90 -10.48
CA ILE A 89 4.03 4.50 -9.68
C ILE A 89 5.24 4.29 -10.58
N GLU A 90 5.06 3.54 -11.65
CA GLU A 90 6.08 3.32 -12.66
C GLU A 90 5.85 4.32 -13.79
N THR A 91 6.65 5.37 -13.81
CA THR A 91 6.53 6.42 -14.81
C THR A 91 7.91 6.85 -15.27
N ARG A 92 7.95 7.33 -16.53
CA ARG A 92 9.14 7.93 -17.12
C ARG A 92 9.47 9.27 -16.51
N TYR A 93 8.45 9.98 -16.02
CA TYR A 93 8.58 11.35 -15.52
C TYR A 93 8.32 11.40 -14.02
N PRO A 94 9.33 11.82 -13.21
CA PRO A 94 9.16 11.89 -11.75
C PRO A 94 7.98 12.75 -11.30
N SER A 95 7.60 13.77 -12.10
CA SER A 95 6.47 14.64 -11.79
C SER A 95 5.11 13.93 -11.80
N GLU A 96 5.05 12.73 -12.37
CA GLU A 96 3.80 11.94 -12.43
C GLU A 96 3.64 10.97 -11.27
N ILE A 97 4.69 10.77 -10.45
CA ILE A 97 4.64 9.83 -9.33
C ILE A 97 3.59 10.29 -8.32
N GLY A 98 2.73 9.38 -7.91
CA GLY A 98 1.70 9.63 -6.90
C GLY A 98 0.49 10.39 -7.40
N LEU A 99 0.34 10.56 -8.71
CA LEU A 99 -0.84 11.19 -9.29
C LEU A 99 -1.96 10.17 -9.51
N LEU A 100 -3.17 10.63 -9.24
CA LEU A 100 -4.40 9.94 -9.64
C LEU A 100 -4.73 10.32 -11.09
N PRO A 101 -5.63 9.57 -11.78
CA PRO A 101 -6.10 9.97 -13.11
C PRO A 101 -6.67 11.39 -13.14
N SER A 102 -7.24 11.86 -12.03
CA SER A 102 -7.76 13.22 -11.87
C SER A 102 -6.69 14.26 -11.54
N GLY A 103 -5.43 13.84 -11.36
CA GLY A 103 -4.32 14.71 -11.04
C GLY A 103 -3.84 14.57 -9.59
N ARG A 104 -3.44 15.69 -8.99
CA ARG A 104 -2.94 15.68 -7.61
C ARG A 104 -4.03 15.27 -6.63
N PRO A 105 -3.74 14.36 -5.67
CA PRO A 105 -4.69 14.08 -4.60
C PRO A 105 -4.96 15.34 -3.78
N THR A 106 -6.19 15.50 -3.34
CA THR A 106 -6.52 16.53 -2.35
C THR A 106 -5.95 16.15 -0.98
N GLU A 107 -5.88 17.12 -0.07
CA GLU A 107 -5.46 16.83 1.30
C GLU A 107 -6.39 15.80 1.96
N SER A 108 -7.70 15.92 1.73
CA SER A 108 -8.68 14.97 2.25
C SER A 108 -8.45 13.56 1.70
N GLU A 109 -8.21 13.44 0.40
CA GLU A 109 -7.88 12.15 -0.22
C GLU A 109 -6.60 11.57 0.36
N ALA A 110 -5.55 12.40 0.48
CA ALA A 110 -4.28 11.95 1.04
C ALA A 110 -4.44 11.41 2.47
N ARG A 111 -5.22 12.08 3.31
CA ARG A 111 -5.50 11.61 4.68
C ARG A 111 -6.23 10.28 4.68
N ARG A 112 -7.19 10.11 3.80
CA ARG A 112 -7.93 8.85 3.65
C ARG A 112 -7.00 7.72 3.19
N PHE A 113 -6.04 8.01 2.32
CA PHE A 113 -5.05 7.04 1.87
C PHE A 113 -4.15 6.59 3.02
N VAL A 114 -3.70 7.53 3.86
CA VAL A 114 -2.89 7.18 5.03
C VAL A 114 -3.67 6.31 6.01
N ASP A 115 -4.92 6.66 6.27
CA ASP A 115 -5.77 5.88 7.17
C ASP A 115 -6.00 4.47 6.64
N PHE A 116 -6.29 4.34 5.35
CA PHE A 116 -6.46 3.04 4.69
C PHE A 116 -5.17 2.22 4.75
N ALA A 117 -4.03 2.84 4.48
CA ALA A 117 -2.73 2.16 4.54
C ALA A 117 -2.43 1.65 5.96
N ARG A 118 -2.69 2.48 6.97
CA ARG A 118 -2.49 2.10 8.38
C ARG A 118 -3.39 0.92 8.76
N GLU A 119 -4.66 0.99 8.42
CA GLU A 119 -5.61 -0.08 8.68
C GLU A 119 -5.21 -1.38 7.99
N THR A 120 -4.74 -1.29 6.74
CA THR A 120 -4.28 -2.46 5.98
C THR A 120 -3.09 -3.12 6.68
N LEU A 121 -2.08 -2.33 7.06
CA LEU A 121 -0.90 -2.86 7.73
C LEU A 121 -1.25 -3.49 9.08
N ASP A 122 -2.11 -2.83 9.86
CA ASP A 122 -2.56 -3.34 11.15
C ASP A 122 -3.31 -4.66 10.99
N THR A 123 -4.20 -4.74 10.02
CA THR A 123 -4.96 -5.97 9.70
C THR A 123 -4.01 -7.11 9.33
N VAL A 124 -3.05 -6.84 8.46
CA VAL A 124 -2.08 -7.85 8.02
C VAL A 124 -1.23 -8.33 9.19
N ARG A 125 -0.74 -7.42 10.03
CA ARG A 125 0.02 -7.79 11.23
C ARG A 125 -0.79 -8.68 12.17
N GLN A 126 -2.05 -8.35 12.38
CA GLN A 126 -2.92 -9.15 13.22
C GLN A 126 -3.11 -10.56 12.64
N MET A 127 -3.33 -10.67 11.35
CA MET A 127 -3.47 -11.98 10.69
C MET A 127 -2.20 -12.81 10.82
N LEU A 128 -1.04 -12.19 10.68
CA LEU A 128 0.26 -12.89 10.77
C LEU A 128 0.63 -13.28 12.19
N SER A 129 0.05 -12.65 13.21
CA SER A 129 0.32 -12.98 14.61
C SER A 129 -0.55 -14.11 15.14
N GLU A 130 -1.54 -14.54 14.39
CA GLU A 130 -2.45 -15.62 14.80
C GLU A 130 -1.91 -17.04 14.61
#